data_3dde5288d85011ff2dd02fb43a7aabf5
#
_entry.id   3dde5288d85011ff2dd02fb43a7aabf5
#
_cell.length_a   1.000
_cell.length_b   1.000
_cell.length_c   1.000
_cell.angle_alpha   90.00
_cell.angle_beta   90.00
_cell.angle_gamma   90.00
#
_symmetry.space_group_name_H-M   'P 1'
#
loop_
_entity.id
_entity.type
_entity.pdbx_description
1 polymer ?
#
loop_
_entity_poly.entity_id
_entity_poly.type
_entity_poly.pdbx_seq_one_letter_code
_entity_poly.pdbx_strand_id
1 'polypeptide(L)'
;MKKSFEDRIEINPKVMLGKPVIKGTRIPVYLILELYAGGYSSKKILRAYPVLTEEDLKAALWYASQTLKNEEIREYIIQGKGA
;
A
#
# COMPACT_ATOMS: atom_id res chain seq x y z
N MET A 1 5.21 22.54 -2.38
CA MET A 1 4.14 21.82 -2.23
C MET A 1 4.38 20.39 -2.01
N LYS A 2 3.77 19.82 -1.04
CA LYS A 2 3.92 18.50 -0.76
C LYS A 2 3.07 17.63 -1.58
N LYS A 3 3.60 16.62 -2.14
CA LYS A 3 2.88 15.69 -2.87
C LYS A 3 2.18 14.78 -1.96
N SER A 4 0.96 14.48 -2.24
CA SER A 4 0.19 13.56 -1.44
C SER A 4 0.43 12.14 -1.93
N PHE A 5 0.53 11.21 -1.01
CA PHE A 5 0.68 9.82 -1.37
C PHE A 5 -0.56 9.32 -2.10
N GLU A 6 -1.70 9.93 -1.84
CA GLU A 6 -2.92 9.56 -2.51
C GLU A 6 -2.81 9.63 -4.02
N ASP A 7 -2.03 10.57 -4.49
CA ASP A 7 -1.88 10.75 -5.92
C ASP A 7 -1.18 9.59 -6.60
N ARG A 8 -0.58 8.72 -5.82
CA ARG A 8 0.12 7.59 -6.39
C ARG A 8 -0.68 6.31 -6.36
N ILE A 9 -1.88 6.35 -5.80
CA ILE A 9 -2.72 5.16 -5.70
C ILE A 9 -3.95 5.35 -6.59
N GLU A 10 -4.28 4.31 -7.33
CA GLU A 10 -5.42 4.37 -8.22
C GLU A 10 -6.36 3.21 -7.95
N ILE A 11 -7.66 3.46 -7.98
CA ILE A 11 -8.65 2.41 -7.83
C ILE A 11 -9.53 2.51 -9.05
N ASN A 12 -9.41 1.55 -9.95
CA ASN A 12 -10.12 1.57 -11.19
C ASN A 12 -10.73 0.19 -11.42
N PRO A 13 -12.04 0.08 -11.56
CA PRO A 13 -12.69 -1.22 -11.72
C PRO A 13 -12.12 -2.03 -12.87
N LYS A 14 -11.56 -1.37 -13.85
CA LYS A 14 -10.99 -2.06 -15.00
C LYS A 14 -9.56 -2.52 -14.80
N VAL A 15 -8.96 -2.16 -13.68
CA VAL A 15 -7.59 -2.55 -13.41
C VAL A 15 -7.60 -3.38 -12.16
N MET A 16 -7.14 -4.62 -12.25
CA MET A 16 -7.07 -5.53 -11.12
C MET A 16 -8.37 -5.62 -10.36
N LEU A 17 -9.47 -5.56 -11.08
CA LEU A 17 -10.81 -5.69 -10.50
C LEU A 17 -11.09 -4.66 -9.41
N GLY A 18 -10.53 -3.49 -9.56
CA GLY A 18 -10.79 -2.42 -8.62
C GLY A 18 -9.96 -2.44 -7.37
N LYS A 19 -8.95 -3.30 -7.30
CA LYS A 19 -8.06 -3.29 -6.15
C LYS A 19 -7.13 -2.10 -6.25
N PRO A 20 -6.72 -1.52 -5.14
CA PRO A 20 -5.80 -0.38 -5.18
C PRO A 20 -4.49 -0.79 -5.82
N VAL A 21 -4.04 0.01 -6.78
CA VAL A 21 -2.78 -0.25 -7.47
C VAL A 21 -1.96 1.04 -7.48
N ILE A 22 -0.68 0.88 -7.78
CA ILE A 22 0.18 2.04 -7.97
C ILE A 22 -0.25 2.67 -9.30
N LYS A 23 -0.54 3.95 -9.29
CA LYS A 23 -1.04 4.65 -10.44
C LYS A 23 -0.18 4.43 -11.67
N GLY A 24 -0.83 4.16 -12.76
CA GLY A 24 -0.11 3.92 -14.01
C GLY A 24 0.45 2.53 -14.14
N THR A 25 0.15 1.64 -13.21
CA THR A 25 0.65 0.27 -13.29
C THR A 25 -0.50 -0.68 -12.96
N ARG A 26 -0.19 -1.96 -13.02
CA ARG A 26 -1.14 -2.97 -12.60
C ARG A 26 -0.61 -3.64 -11.35
N ILE A 27 0.30 -2.98 -10.64
CA ILE A 27 0.92 -3.53 -9.45
C ILE A 27 0.07 -3.17 -8.25
N PRO A 28 -0.61 -4.13 -7.64
CA PRO A 28 -1.51 -3.81 -6.53
C PRO A 28 -0.73 -3.51 -5.26
N VAL A 29 -1.32 -2.68 -4.44
CA VAL A 29 -0.71 -2.31 -3.18
C VAL A 29 -0.42 -3.55 -2.35
N TYR A 30 -1.34 -4.51 -2.33
CA TYR A 30 -1.15 -5.68 -1.48
C TYR A 30 0.09 -6.49 -1.88
N LEU A 31 0.45 -6.47 -3.15
CA LEU A 31 1.63 -7.20 -3.57
C LEU A 31 2.88 -6.62 -2.93
N ILE A 32 2.94 -5.30 -2.88
CA ILE A 32 4.08 -4.65 -2.28
C ILE A 32 4.17 -5.02 -0.80
N LEU A 33 3.03 -5.07 -0.12
CA LEU A 33 3.02 -5.45 1.28
C LEU A 33 3.48 -6.88 1.45
N GLU A 34 3.05 -7.77 0.56
CA GLU A 34 3.45 -9.16 0.65
C GLU A 34 4.95 -9.34 0.42
N LEU A 35 5.51 -8.54 -0.46
CA LEU A 35 6.93 -8.61 -0.72
C LEU A 35 7.71 -8.19 0.54
N TYR A 36 7.28 -7.13 1.18
CA TYR A 36 7.91 -6.71 2.43
C TYR A 36 7.76 -7.80 3.48
N ALA A 37 6.59 -8.39 3.58
CA ALA A 37 6.35 -9.42 4.56
C ALA A 37 7.24 -10.63 4.30
N GLY A 38 7.57 -10.86 3.06
CA GLY A 38 8.43 -11.96 2.69
C GLY A 38 9.92 -11.67 2.84
N GLY A 39 10.24 -10.48 3.37
CA GLY A 39 11.63 -10.15 3.62
C GLY A 39 12.34 -9.36 2.55
N TYR A 40 11.62 -8.93 1.52
CA TYR A 40 12.26 -8.12 0.48
C TYR A 40 12.56 -6.74 1.01
N SER A 41 13.75 -6.25 0.70
CA SER A 41 14.07 -4.87 1.03
C SER A 41 13.50 -3.98 -0.06
N SER A 42 13.40 -2.69 0.22
CA SER A 42 12.95 -1.75 -0.78
C SER A 42 13.81 -1.83 -2.03
N LYS A 43 15.10 -1.93 -1.82
CA LYS A 43 16.02 -2.02 -2.91
C LYS A 43 15.74 -3.23 -3.80
N LYS A 44 15.45 -4.35 -3.18
CA LYS A 44 15.17 -5.56 -3.93
C LYS A 44 13.85 -5.44 -4.68
N ILE A 45 12.85 -4.82 -4.07
CA ILE A 45 11.57 -4.62 -4.73
C ILE A 45 11.74 -3.74 -5.96
N LEU A 46 12.50 -2.64 -5.81
CA LEU A 46 12.69 -1.73 -6.92
C LEU A 46 13.46 -2.38 -8.04
N ARG A 47 14.34 -3.32 -7.70
CA ARG A 47 15.09 -4.01 -8.72
C ARG A 47 14.20 -4.97 -9.48
N ALA A 48 13.29 -5.62 -8.78
CA ALA A 48 12.37 -6.56 -9.40
C ALA A 48 11.28 -5.86 -10.22
N TYR A 49 10.90 -4.67 -9.79
CA TYR A 49 9.85 -3.91 -10.47
C TYR A 49 10.35 -2.51 -10.80
N PRO A 50 11.16 -2.39 -11.83
CA PRO A 50 11.81 -1.11 -12.14
C PRO A 50 10.88 0.05 -12.43
N VAL A 51 9.62 -0.23 -12.71
CA VAL A 51 8.67 0.83 -12.96
C VAL A 51 8.30 1.56 -11.67
N LEU A 52 8.59 0.95 -10.52
CA LEU A 52 8.25 1.56 -9.25
C LEU A 52 9.36 2.48 -8.77
N THR A 53 8.98 3.46 -7.95
CA THR A 53 9.94 4.34 -7.32
C THR A 53 9.83 4.17 -5.82
N GLU A 54 10.77 4.74 -5.10
CA GLU A 54 10.71 4.69 -3.64
C GLU A 54 9.46 5.35 -3.12
N GLU A 55 9.03 6.41 -3.78
CA GLU A 55 7.83 7.09 -3.34
C GLU A 55 6.61 6.20 -3.51
N ASP A 56 6.63 5.36 -4.54
CA ASP A 56 5.53 4.43 -4.74
C ASP A 56 5.46 3.42 -3.60
N LEU A 57 6.60 2.95 -3.14
CA LEU A 57 6.63 2.00 -2.04
C LEU A 57 6.11 2.63 -0.77
N LYS A 58 6.49 3.88 -0.54
CA LYS A 58 6.01 4.59 0.63
C LYS A 58 4.50 4.82 0.54
N ALA A 59 4.02 5.14 -0.65
CA ALA A 59 2.60 5.36 -0.84
C ALA A 59 1.81 4.09 -0.56
N ALA A 60 2.35 2.94 -0.96
CA ALA A 60 1.69 1.68 -0.71
C ALA A 60 1.55 1.43 0.80
N LEU A 61 2.62 1.65 1.53
CA LEU A 61 2.59 1.48 2.98
C LEU A 61 1.63 2.46 3.63
N TRP A 62 1.67 3.70 3.16
CA TRP A 62 0.79 4.72 3.70
C TRP A 62 -0.67 4.36 3.46
N TYR A 63 -0.99 3.93 2.24
CA TYR A 63 -2.36 3.59 1.90
C TYR A 63 -2.87 2.46 2.79
N ALA A 64 -2.05 1.45 2.97
CA ALA A 64 -2.43 0.32 3.81
C ALA A 64 -2.66 0.78 5.25
N SER A 65 -1.81 1.66 5.73
CA SER A 65 -1.96 2.13 7.10
C SER A 65 -3.24 2.92 7.28
N GLN A 66 -3.61 3.73 6.30
CA GLN A 66 -4.84 4.50 6.40
C GLN A 66 -6.06 3.58 6.39
N THR A 67 -6.01 2.55 5.58
CA THR A 67 -7.11 1.62 5.49
C THR A 67 -7.29 0.86 6.80
N LEU A 68 -6.22 0.34 7.32
CA LEU A 68 -6.26 -0.42 8.56
C LEU A 68 -6.56 0.45 9.77
N LYS A 69 -6.08 1.66 9.73
CA LYS A 69 -6.27 2.57 10.83
C LYS A 69 -7.72 2.75 11.21
N ASN A 70 -8.56 2.86 10.24
CA ASN A 70 -9.96 3.07 10.50
C ASN A 70 -10.68 1.85 11.05
N GLU A 71 -10.29 0.68 10.64
CA GLU A 71 -10.94 -0.51 11.09
C GLU A 71 -10.33 -1.12 12.31
N GLU A 72 -9.03 -1.20 12.29
CA GLU A 72 -8.31 -1.81 13.36
C GLU A 72 -8.46 -1.09 14.67
N ILE A 73 -8.35 0.19 14.66
CA ILE A 73 -8.46 0.97 15.87
C ILE A 73 -9.80 0.79 16.51
N ARG A 74 -10.81 0.73 15.68
CA ARG A 74 -12.13 0.54 16.15
C ARG A 74 -12.28 -0.80 16.86
N GLU A 75 -11.70 -1.82 16.29
CA GLU A 75 -11.80 -3.14 16.87
C GLU A 75 -11.08 -3.22 18.19
N TYR A 76 -9.98 -2.59 18.28
CA TYR A 76 -9.20 -2.58 19.48
C TYR A 76 -10.04 -1.98 20.61
N ILE A 77 -10.67 -0.87 20.34
CA ILE A 77 -11.47 -0.18 21.29
C ILE A 77 -12.67 -1.00 21.74
N ILE A 78 -13.32 -1.60 20.78
CA ILE A 78 -14.49 -2.41 21.08
C ILE A 78 -14.18 -3.63 21.89
N GLN A 79 -13.08 -4.28 21.62
CA GLN A 79 -12.73 -5.46 22.35
C GLN A 79 -12.05 -5.17 23.68
N GLY A 80 -11.78 -3.95 23.90
CA GLY A 80 -11.15 -3.56 25.14
C GLY A 80 -9.81 -4.17 25.34
N LYS A 81 -9.14 -4.57 24.24
CA LYS A 81 -7.93 -5.19 24.36
C LYS A 81 -6.90 -4.33 24.52
N GLY A 82 -6.47 -4.18 25.42
CA GLY A 82 -5.38 -3.42 25.53
C GLY A 82 -4.30 -4.27 25.18
N ALA A 83 -4.19 -5.09 25.13
CA ALA A 83 -3.06 -5.78 24.81
C ALA A 83 -2.58 -6.46 24.54
#